data_a7bb3e5a1c55d28140bcdc311323ad6c
#
_entry.id   a7bb3e5a1c55d28140bcdc311323ad6c
#
_cell.length_a   1.000
_cell.length_b   1.000
_cell.length_c   1.000
_cell.angle_alpha   90.00
_cell.angle_beta   90.00
_cell.angle_gamma   90.00
#
_symmetry.space_group_name_H-M   'P 1'
#
loop_
_entity.id
_entity.type
_entity.pdbx_description
1 polymer ?
#
loop_
_entity_poly.entity_id
_entity_poly.type
_entity_poly.pdbx_seq_one_letter_code
_entity_poly.pdbx_strand_id
1 'polypeptide(L)'
;MKNSERNNLNKAWQQYENGKEYKRRISLYETVRTNERFYRGEQWQYGEGKDLPKPIFNIVYRIINYLVCSVASANISLRFTDENLPFAKSGEDAEHIRKGVEVLTENTAYRWKKNGMDRKMLQMLTDAAITGDGVIYCYWDSSLPSPQRFEGDIATELIDSVNIFPSDVNTPDIQSQEYIILAGRSSVGRLREEARNAGVSEEDIAKILPDEEYASQSGDMAKYELSGEDEAKTTYIIKFWREDGKVVFEKSTKNCVIRRGKTDCRLYPIAHLNWTPVKNSFHGASPISSLIPNQKFINRAYAMVMKHMTDTAFSKVVYDKSKIPEWSNEVGEAIAAFGGGNVADSVSVVGVGEMQAGYMELIDGAVSLTKELTGATDSALGTLEANNTSAILALQETSRIPLEQIRSAYYRMVEDIANIWADMMCAYYPSERLLPCYSKGELKAEKVEFSVLKNDILCAEAEVAELSRFSASSVQNMLDKLLDGGYISPADYVKRLPFGSIIDRESLLEEISKKERVISDSFTDTKEAL
;
A
#
# COMPACT_ATOMS: atom_id res chain seq x y z
N MET A 1 -0.14 -3.82 -40.92
CA MET A 1 -0.60 -4.92 -40.02
C MET A 1 -1.11 -6.11 -40.83
N LYS A 2 -0.61 -7.32 -40.55
CA LYS A 2 -1.12 -8.55 -41.18
C LYS A 2 -2.53 -8.86 -40.63
N ASN A 3 -3.39 -9.52 -41.41
CA ASN A 3 -4.77 -9.85 -40.97
C ASN A 3 -4.84 -10.62 -39.62
N SER A 4 -3.85 -11.47 -39.35
CA SER A 4 -3.74 -12.18 -38.06
C SER A 4 -3.46 -11.26 -36.87
N GLU A 5 -2.64 -10.24 -37.05
CA GLU A 5 -2.32 -9.24 -36.00
C GLU A 5 -3.53 -8.37 -35.68
N ARG A 6 -4.29 -7.99 -36.71
CA ARG A 6 -5.54 -7.23 -36.54
C ARG A 6 -6.62 -8.05 -35.79
N ASN A 7 -6.72 -9.32 -36.06
CA ASN A 7 -7.63 -10.21 -35.35
C ASN A 7 -7.23 -10.36 -33.86
N ASN A 8 -5.92 -10.47 -33.57
CA ASN A 8 -5.42 -10.57 -32.19
C ASN A 8 -5.64 -9.26 -31.43
N LEU A 9 -5.39 -8.12 -32.06
CA LEU A 9 -5.67 -6.80 -31.48
C LEU A 9 -7.16 -6.66 -31.14
N ASN A 10 -8.05 -6.96 -32.07
CA ASN A 10 -9.50 -6.91 -31.85
C ASN A 10 -9.92 -7.82 -30.68
N LYS A 11 -9.34 -9.03 -30.58
CA LYS A 11 -9.61 -9.97 -29.48
C LYS A 11 -9.13 -9.41 -28.13
N ALA A 12 -7.93 -8.81 -28.08
CA ALA A 12 -7.40 -8.23 -26.85
C ALA A 12 -8.27 -7.06 -26.35
N TRP A 13 -8.69 -6.19 -27.25
CA TRP A 13 -9.58 -5.07 -26.91
C TRP A 13 -10.99 -5.52 -26.55
N GLN A 14 -11.53 -6.56 -27.18
CA GLN A 14 -12.81 -7.15 -26.77
C GLN A 14 -12.72 -7.75 -25.35
N GLN A 15 -11.63 -8.43 -25.01
CA GLN A 15 -11.38 -8.95 -23.66
C GLN A 15 -11.31 -7.83 -22.63
N TYR A 16 -10.65 -6.73 -22.96
CA TYR A 16 -10.61 -5.53 -22.11
C TYR A 16 -12.00 -4.93 -21.90
N GLU A 17 -12.81 -4.76 -22.96
CA GLU A 17 -14.19 -4.27 -22.85
C GLU A 17 -15.07 -5.19 -22.01
N ASN A 18 -14.96 -6.51 -22.19
CA ASN A 18 -15.67 -7.48 -21.35
C ASN A 18 -15.27 -7.35 -19.87
N GLY A 19 -13.99 -7.13 -19.59
CA GLY A 19 -13.50 -6.89 -18.23
C GLY A 19 -14.05 -5.60 -17.62
N LYS A 20 -14.17 -4.52 -18.40
CA LYS A 20 -14.82 -3.27 -17.95
C LYS A 20 -16.30 -3.49 -17.64
N GLU A 21 -17.01 -4.21 -18.50
CA GLU A 21 -18.42 -4.51 -18.29
C GLU A 21 -18.64 -5.36 -17.03
N TYR A 22 -17.78 -6.35 -16.80
CA TYR A 22 -17.78 -7.10 -15.54
C TYR A 22 -17.65 -6.19 -14.32
N LYS A 23 -16.65 -5.28 -14.32
CA LYS A 23 -16.44 -4.33 -13.22
C LYS A 23 -17.61 -3.36 -13.02
N ARG A 24 -18.25 -2.92 -14.10
CA ARG A 24 -19.48 -2.12 -14.02
C ARG A 24 -20.62 -2.92 -13.38
N ARG A 25 -20.79 -4.19 -13.80
CA ARG A 25 -21.85 -5.07 -13.26
C ARG A 25 -21.71 -5.32 -11.77
N ILE A 26 -20.49 -5.44 -11.25
CA ILE A 26 -20.23 -5.57 -9.80
C ILE A 26 -20.13 -4.21 -9.09
N SER A 27 -20.38 -3.11 -9.79
CA SER A 27 -20.30 -1.72 -9.28
C SER A 27 -18.93 -1.36 -8.67
N LEU A 28 -17.84 -1.98 -9.14
CA LEU A 28 -16.50 -1.77 -8.57
C LEU A 28 -16.08 -0.30 -8.64
N TYR A 29 -16.24 0.35 -9.80
CA TYR A 29 -15.84 1.74 -9.99
C TYR A 29 -16.57 2.70 -9.04
N GLU A 30 -17.87 2.48 -8.83
CA GLU A 30 -18.69 3.31 -7.93
C GLU A 30 -18.30 3.08 -6.46
N THR A 31 -18.06 1.81 -6.09
CA THR A 31 -17.60 1.44 -4.75
C THR A 31 -16.25 2.09 -4.44
N VAL A 32 -15.27 1.99 -5.34
CA VAL A 32 -13.94 2.59 -5.18
C VAL A 32 -14.05 4.11 -5.05
N ARG A 33 -14.80 4.78 -5.93
CA ARG A 33 -15.02 6.24 -5.86
C ARG A 33 -15.65 6.66 -4.53
N THR A 34 -16.63 5.88 -4.06
CA THR A 34 -17.29 6.16 -2.77
C THR A 34 -16.32 6.01 -1.61
N ASN A 35 -15.50 4.94 -1.61
CA ASN A 35 -14.49 4.71 -0.59
C ASN A 35 -13.44 5.84 -0.56
N GLU A 36 -12.95 6.27 -1.72
CA GLU A 36 -12.00 7.38 -1.82
C GLU A 36 -12.58 8.67 -1.24
N ARG A 37 -13.82 9.00 -1.58
CA ARG A 37 -14.50 10.18 -1.04
C ARG A 37 -14.60 10.12 0.48
N PHE A 38 -15.01 8.97 1.04
CA PHE A 38 -15.09 8.80 2.49
C PHE A 38 -13.72 8.89 3.16
N TYR A 39 -12.69 8.33 2.56
CA TYR A 39 -11.32 8.45 3.06
C TYR A 39 -10.82 9.90 3.07
N ARG A 40 -11.11 10.68 2.02
CA ARG A 40 -10.76 12.10 1.91
C ARG A 40 -11.59 13.02 2.79
N GLY A 41 -12.68 12.53 3.39
CA GLY A 41 -13.60 13.36 4.19
C GLY A 41 -14.76 13.97 3.40
N GLU A 42 -14.92 13.64 2.13
CA GLU A 42 -16.05 14.09 1.31
C GLU A 42 -17.29 13.20 1.54
N GLN A 43 -17.81 13.25 2.79
CA GLN A 43 -18.76 12.25 3.30
C GLN A 43 -20.24 12.63 3.10
N TRP A 44 -20.51 13.90 2.82
CA TRP A 44 -21.85 14.40 2.57
C TRP A 44 -22.19 14.39 1.07
N GLN A 45 -23.34 13.84 0.71
CA GLN A 45 -23.81 13.91 -0.67
C GLN A 45 -24.47 15.25 -0.98
N TYR A 46 -24.45 15.65 -2.27
CA TYR A 46 -25.14 16.86 -2.70
C TYR A 46 -26.65 16.76 -2.43
N GLY A 47 -27.22 17.77 -1.75
CA GLY A 47 -28.64 17.79 -1.36
C GLY A 47 -28.97 17.04 -0.08
N GLU A 48 -28.08 16.24 0.51
CA GLU A 48 -28.28 15.57 1.77
C GLU A 48 -28.19 16.59 2.94
N GLY A 49 -29.21 16.54 3.83
CA GLY A 49 -29.22 17.40 5.03
C GLY A 49 -29.22 18.90 4.72
N LYS A 50 -30.10 19.39 3.80
CA LYS A 50 -30.14 20.81 3.40
C LYS A 50 -30.20 21.78 4.58
N ASP A 51 -30.90 21.41 5.64
CA ASP A 51 -31.11 22.26 6.83
C ASP A 51 -30.27 21.81 8.03
N LEU A 52 -29.30 20.91 7.84
CA LEU A 52 -28.43 20.42 8.90
C LEU A 52 -27.01 20.96 8.73
N PRO A 53 -26.31 21.24 9.83
CA PRO A 53 -24.86 21.38 9.81
C PRO A 53 -24.22 20.13 9.22
N LYS A 54 -23.07 20.27 8.57
CA LYS A 54 -22.37 19.14 7.92
C LYS A 54 -21.01 18.88 8.59
N PRO A 55 -21.00 18.43 9.86
CA PRO A 55 -19.76 18.10 10.52
C PRO A 55 -19.12 16.86 9.88
N ILE A 56 -17.80 16.81 9.89
CA ILE A 56 -17.03 15.67 9.41
C ILE A 56 -16.01 15.31 10.48
N PHE A 57 -16.29 14.27 11.24
CA PHE A 57 -15.34 13.63 12.14
C PHE A 57 -14.82 12.38 11.46
N ASN A 58 -13.75 12.50 10.65
CA ASN A 58 -13.29 11.44 9.76
C ASN A 58 -12.60 10.31 10.54
N ILE A 59 -13.40 9.41 11.13
CA ILE A 59 -12.93 8.23 11.86
C ILE A 59 -12.37 7.20 10.87
N VAL A 60 -12.95 7.11 9.68
CA VAL A 60 -12.49 6.22 8.58
C VAL A 60 -11.01 6.47 8.30
N TYR A 61 -10.63 7.73 8.06
CA TYR A 61 -9.22 8.09 7.79
C TYR A 61 -8.28 7.65 8.91
N ARG A 62 -8.67 7.89 10.17
CA ARG A 62 -7.86 7.51 11.34
C ARG A 62 -7.67 5.99 11.45
N ILE A 63 -8.76 5.23 11.27
CA ILE A 63 -8.72 3.77 11.32
C ILE A 63 -7.86 3.21 10.20
N ILE A 64 -8.08 3.65 8.95
CA ILE A 64 -7.31 3.15 7.79
C ILE A 64 -5.82 3.43 7.94
N ASN A 65 -5.44 4.64 8.35
CA ASN A 65 -4.03 4.95 8.58
C ASN A 65 -3.41 4.06 9.67
N TYR A 66 -4.14 3.79 10.75
CA TYR A 66 -3.68 2.85 11.77
C TYR A 66 -3.46 1.45 11.19
N LEU A 67 -4.45 0.91 10.44
CA LEU A 67 -4.36 -0.42 9.83
C LEU A 67 -3.17 -0.52 8.87
N VAL A 68 -3.02 0.45 7.97
CA VAL A 68 -1.93 0.51 6.99
C VAL A 68 -0.57 0.60 7.69
N CYS A 69 -0.41 1.52 8.64
CA CYS A 69 0.85 1.66 9.39
C CYS A 69 1.20 0.41 10.21
N SER A 70 0.20 -0.24 10.79
CA SER A 70 0.39 -1.47 11.57
C SER A 70 0.86 -2.65 10.70
N VAL A 71 0.36 -2.76 9.48
CA VAL A 71 0.81 -3.77 8.50
C VAL A 71 2.20 -3.43 7.97
N ALA A 72 2.43 -2.16 7.59
CA ALA A 72 3.69 -1.70 7.02
C ALA A 72 4.86 -1.67 8.03
N SER A 73 4.58 -1.69 9.34
CA SER A 73 5.62 -1.60 10.38
C SER A 73 6.49 -2.84 10.54
N ALA A 74 6.17 -3.94 9.87
CA ALA A 74 6.97 -5.15 9.89
C ALA A 74 8.31 -4.92 9.17
N ASN A 75 9.41 -5.28 9.83
CA ASN A 75 10.72 -5.31 9.16
C ASN A 75 10.87 -6.66 8.44
N ILE A 76 10.78 -6.62 7.12
CA ILE A 76 10.83 -7.82 6.29
C ILE A 76 12.24 -7.93 5.71
N SER A 77 12.92 -9.03 5.99
CA SER A 77 14.09 -9.44 5.23
C SER A 77 13.70 -10.57 4.28
N LEU A 78 14.20 -10.51 3.06
CA LEU A 78 13.95 -11.52 2.04
C LEU A 78 15.16 -12.44 1.95
N ARG A 79 14.89 -13.74 1.93
CA ARG A 79 15.90 -14.76 1.72
C ARG A 79 15.48 -15.63 0.54
N PHE A 80 16.40 -15.88 -0.37
CA PHE A 80 16.20 -16.85 -1.43
C PHE A 80 16.61 -18.25 -0.98
N THR A 81 15.83 -19.23 -1.38
CA THR A 81 16.14 -20.66 -1.26
C THR A 81 16.06 -21.30 -2.64
N ASP A 82 16.81 -22.35 -2.87
CA ASP A 82 16.75 -23.12 -4.10
C ASP A 82 16.37 -24.58 -3.79
N GLU A 83 15.18 -24.96 -4.22
CA GLU A 83 14.65 -26.30 -4.03
C GLU A 83 15.43 -27.38 -4.81
N ASN A 84 16.17 -26.99 -5.86
CA ASN A 84 16.98 -27.91 -6.65
C ASN A 84 18.37 -28.15 -6.06
N LEU A 85 18.80 -27.39 -5.07
CA LEU A 85 20.11 -27.53 -4.44
C LEU A 85 20.41 -28.98 -3.96
N PRO A 86 19.45 -29.73 -3.36
CA PRO A 86 19.66 -31.14 -2.99
C PRO A 86 19.87 -32.08 -4.18
N PHE A 87 19.47 -31.67 -5.39
CA PHE A 87 19.52 -32.46 -6.62
C PHE A 87 20.64 -32.01 -7.57
N ALA A 88 21.53 -31.12 -7.13
CA ALA A 88 22.67 -30.64 -7.93
C ALA A 88 23.53 -31.83 -8.41
N LYS A 89 23.87 -31.81 -9.70
CA LYS A 89 24.58 -32.96 -10.36
C LYS A 89 26.05 -33.02 -9.99
N SER A 90 26.67 -31.92 -9.63
CA SER A 90 28.08 -31.84 -9.23
C SER A 90 28.24 -30.95 -7.99
N GLY A 91 29.35 -31.11 -7.27
CA GLY A 91 29.70 -30.23 -6.15
C GLY A 91 29.94 -28.78 -6.59
N GLU A 92 30.46 -28.57 -7.79
CA GLU A 92 30.68 -27.22 -8.37
C GLU A 92 29.34 -26.55 -8.67
N ASP A 93 28.36 -27.26 -9.27
CA ASP A 93 27.03 -26.71 -9.52
C ASP A 93 26.35 -26.31 -8.21
N ALA A 94 26.47 -27.15 -7.16
CA ALA A 94 25.92 -26.84 -5.85
C ALA A 94 26.54 -25.58 -5.21
N GLU A 95 27.83 -25.35 -5.40
CA GLU A 95 28.53 -24.17 -4.91
C GLU A 95 28.11 -22.91 -5.68
N HIS A 96 27.99 -22.98 -7.00
CA HIS A 96 27.50 -21.89 -7.84
C HIS A 96 26.06 -21.51 -7.50
N ILE A 97 25.17 -22.47 -7.27
CA ILE A 97 23.79 -22.24 -6.85
C ILE A 97 23.75 -21.54 -5.49
N ARG A 98 24.49 -22.06 -4.48
CA ARG A 98 24.54 -21.44 -3.14
C ARG A 98 25.03 -20.01 -3.21
N LYS A 99 26.13 -19.76 -3.93
CA LYS A 99 26.64 -18.41 -4.11
C LYS A 99 25.65 -17.51 -4.82
N GLY A 100 25.00 -18.02 -5.87
CA GLY A 100 23.96 -17.28 -6.60
C GLY A 100 22.79 -16.87 -5.70
N VAL A 101 22.28 -17.78 -4.89
CA VAL A 101 21.20 -17.54 -3.91
C VAL A 101 21.59 -16.52 -2.86
N GLU A 102 22.83 -16.60 -2.31
CA GLU A 102 23.36 -15.65 -1.34
C GLU A 102 23.43 -14.23 -1.96
N VAL A 103 24.02 -14.12 -3.14
CA VAL A 103 24.15 -12.84 -3.86
C VAL A 103 22.78 -12.26 -4.22
N LEU A 104 21.79 -13.08 -4.64
CA LEU A 104 20.44 -12.62 -4.89
C LEU A 104 19.76 -12.09 -3.62
N THR A 105 19.95 -12.77 -2.49
CA THR A 105 19.45 -12.34 -1.19
C THR A 105 19.99 -10.95 -0.81
N GLU A 106 21.30 -10.77 -0.89
CA GLU A 106 21.96 -9.48 -0.59
C GLU A 106 21.60 -8.39 -1.62
N ASN A 107 21.48 -8.73 -2.92
CA ASN A 107 21.07 -7.80 -3.96
C ASN A 107 19.64 -7.31 -3.78
N THR A 108 18.75 -8.15 -3.26
CA THR A 108 17.34 -7.77 -3.06
C THR A 108 17.21 -6.60 -2.10
N ALA A 109 17.97 -6.56 -1.01
CA ALA A 109 17.99 -5.43 -0.09
C ALA A 109 18.49 -4.13 -0.78
N TYR A 110 19.52 -4.22 -1.62
CA TYR A 110 19.98 -3.09 -2.41
C TYR A 110 18.92 -2.61 -3.40
N ARG A 111 18.28 -3.53 -4.13
CA ARG A 111 17.23 -3.24 -5.12
C ARG A 111 15.98 -2.64 -4.48
N TRP A 112 15.59 -3.15 -3.33
CA TRP A 112 14.50 -2.61 -2.53
C TRP A 112 14.69 -1.13 -2.24
N LYS A 113 15.87 -0.78 -1.73
CA LYS A 113 16.23 0.62 -1.45
C LYS A 113 16.33 1.46 -2.73
N LYS A 114 16.98 0.94 -3.79
CA LYS A 114 17.15 1.64 -5.07
C LYS A 114 15.80 1.99 -5.71
N ASN A 115 14.84 1.08 -5.67
CA ASN A 115 13.50 1.27 -6.22
C ASN A 115 12.55 2.04 -5.30
N GLY A 116 12.99 2.44 -4.09
CA GLY A 116 12.17 3.14 -3.10
C GLY A 116 10.94 2.34 -2.68
N MET A 117 11.12 1.03 -2.50
CA MET A 117 10.01 0.10 -2.28
C MET A 117 9.24 0.38 -1.00
N ASP A 118 9.89 0.83 0.09
CA ASP A 118 9.21 1.15 1.34
C ASP A 118 8.06 2.15 1.12
N ARG A 119 8.33 3.21 0.35
CA ARG A 119 7.30 4.20 0.01
C ARG A 119 6.22 3.62 -0.89
N LYS A 120 6.62 2.82 -1.90
CA LYS A 120 5.68 2.21 -2.84
C LYS A 120 4.78 1.20 -2.14
N MET A 121 5.33 0.40 -1.22
CA MET A 121 4.56 -0.58 -0.46
C MET A 121 3.57 0.09 0.50
N LEU A 122 3.98 1.18 1.16
CA LEU A 122 3.05 1.96 2.00
C LEU A 122 1.91 2.56 1.16
N GLN A 123 2.21 3.12 -0.01
CA GLN A 123 1.21 3.65 -0.94
C GLN A 123 0.30 2.54 -1.46
N MET A 124 0.86 1.39 -1.87
CA MET A 124 0.11 0.23 -2.31
C MET A 124 -0.85 -0.29 -1.24
N LEU A 125 -0.40 -0.38 0.03
CA LEU A 125 -1.28 -0.77 1.14
C LEU A 125 -2.40 0.24 1.37
N THR A 126 -2.12 1.54 1.21
CA THR A 126 -3.15 2.58 1.29
C THR A 126 -4.17 2.42 0.17
N ASP A 127 -3.70 2.21 -1.06
CA ASP A 127 -4.56 1.97 -2.22
C ASP A 127 -5.39 0.69 -2.02
N ALA A 128 -4.77 -0.40 -1.54
CA ALA A 128 -5.47 -1.65 -1.23
C ALA A 128 -6.54 -1.47 -0.14
N ALA A 129 -6.27 -0.68 0.90
CA ALA A 129 -7.26 -0.37 1.93
C ALA A 129 -8.46 0.41 1.38
N ILE A 130 -8.25 1.27 0.38
CA ILE A 130 -9.32 2.07 -0.24
C ILE A 130 -10.09 1.27 -1.27
N THR A 131 -9.40 0.58 -2.17
CA THR A 131 -10.00 -0.09 -3.33
C THR A 131 -10.39 -1.54 -3.07
N GLY A 132 -9.73 -2.20 -2.12
CA GLY A 132 -9.82 -3.63 -1.84
C GLY A 132 -8.62 -4.43 -2.36
N ASP A 133 -7.86 -3.89 -3.31
CA ASP A 133 -6.76 -4.57 -3.99
C ASP A 133 -5.53 -3.68 -4.09
N GLY A 134 -4.35 -4.28 -3.96
CA GLY A 134 -3.06 -3.65 -4.26
C GLY A 134 -2.36 -4.34 -5.42
N VAL A 135 -1.82 -3.57 -6.36
CA VAL A 135 -1.18 -4.11 -7.56
C VAL A 135 0.17 -3.44 -7.79
N ILE A 136 1.19 -4.25 -7.98
CA ILE A 136 2.53 -3.81 -8.37
C ILE A 136 2.90 -4.46 -9.69
N TYR A 137 3.41 -3.65 -10.61
CA TYR A 137 3.92 -4.06 -11.91
C TYR A 137 5.44 -3.89 -11.96
N CYS A 138 6.15 -4.96 -12.27
CA CYS A 138 7.59 -4.97 -12.49
C CYS A 138 7.87 -5.10 -13.98
N TYR A 139 8.82 -4.33 -14.52
CA TYR A 139 9.16 -4.42 -15.93
C TYR A 139 10.61 -4.09 -16.19
N TRP A 140 11.11 -4.58 -17.31
CA TRP A 140 12.44 -4.23 -17.80
C TRP A 140 12.39 -2.88 -18.52
N ASP A 141 13.15 -1.91 -18.01
CA ASP A 141 13.32 -0.60 -18.64
C ASP A 141 14.74 -0.49 -19.21
N SER A 142 14.83 -0.53 -20.54
CA SER A 142 16.11 -0.44 -21.25
C SER A 142 16.73 0.97 -21.23
N SER A 143 15.97 1.99 -20.82
CA SER A 143 16.44 3.38 -20.76
C SER A 143 17.13 3.74 -19.44
N LEU A 144 17.01 2.89 -18.42
CA LEU A 144 17.62 3.15 -17.13
C LEU A 144 19.15 3.09 -17.21
N PRO A 145 19.85 4.14 -16.74
CA PRO A 145 21.31 4.16 -16.76
C PRO A 145 21.89 3.15 -15.79
N SER A 146 22.99 2.51 -16.19
CA SER A 146 23.77 1.62 -15.35
C SER A 146 25.20 2.13 -15.23
N PRO A 147 25.86 1.98 -14.07
CA PRO A 147 27.29 2.30 -13.94
C PRO A 147 28.19 1.33 -14.71
N GLN A 148 27.63 0.24 -15.22
CA GLN A 148 28.34 -0.75 -16.04
C GLN A 148 28.04 -0.48 -17.52
N ARG A 149 28.76 -1.17 -18.42
CA ARG A 149 28.55 -1.06 -19.88
C ARG A 149 27.17 -1.57 -20.37
N PHE A 150 26.41 -2.23 -19.51
CA PHE A 150 25.10 -2.78 -19.81
C PHE A 150 24.02 -1.78 -19.40
N GLU A 151 23.20 -1.33 -20.33
CA GLU A 151 22.06 -0.44 -20.09
C GLU A 151 20.82 -1.24 -19.67
N GLY A 152 19.87 -0.53 -19.06
CA GLY A 152 18.60 -1.09 -18.59
C GLY A 152 18.66 -1.72 -17.20
N ASP A 153 17.53 -1.70 -16.52
CA ASP A 153 17.32 -2.33 -15.20
C ASP A 153 15.84 -2.62 -14.98
N ILE A 154 15.54 -3.33 -13.89
CA ILE A 154 14.16 -3.65 -13.49
C ILE A 154 13.55 -2.43 -12.79
N ALA A 155 12.47 -1.92 -13.35
CA ALA A 155 11.63 -0.89 -12.76
C ALA A 155 10.40 -1.52 -12.10
N THR A 156 9.82 -0.79 -11.14
CA THR A 156 8.63 -1.23 -10.41
C THR A 156 7.67 -0.05 -10.29
N GLU A 157 6.41 -0.24 -10.68
CA GLU A 157 5.36 0.78 -10.64
C GLU A 157 4.12 0.28 -9.89
N LEU A 158 3.42 1.23 -9.27
CA LEU A 158 2.09 1.00 -8.71
C LEU A 158 1.06 1.11 -9.84
N ILE A 159 0.16 0.15 -9.89
CA ILE A 159 -0.98 0.17 -10.80
C ILE A 159 -2.26 0.29 -9.99
N ASP A 160 -3.12 1.21 -10.41
CA ASP A 160 -4.46 1.31 -9.83
C ASP A 160 -5.22 -0.01 -10.06
N SER A 161 -5.79 -0.57 -9.01
CA SER A 161 -6.46 -1.87 -9.05
C SER A 161 -7.66 -1.92 -10.00
N VAL A 162 -8.27 -0.77 -10.32
CA VAL A 162 -9.32 -0.72 -11.33
C VAL A 162 -8.81 -0.90 -12.77
N ASN A 163 -7.50 -0.86 -12.97
CA ASN A 163 -6.84 -0.98 -14.28
C ASN A 163 -6.24 -2.36 -14.57
N ILE A 164 -6.46 -3.36 -13.72
CA ILE A 164 -6.09 -4.76 -13.94
C ILE A 164 -7.31 -5.59 -14.34
N PHE A 165 -7.18 -6.41 -15.38
CA PHE A 165 -8.25 -7.22 -15.96
C PHE A 165 -7.78 -8.66 -16.12
N PRO A 166 -8.16 -9.57 -15.19
CA PRO A 166 -7.83 -10.99 -15.27
C PRO A 166 -8.70 -11.72 -16.29
N SER A 167 -8.23 -12.87 -16.75
CA SER A 167 -9.03 -13.79 -17.59
C SER A 167 -10.09 -14.53 -16.81
N ASP A 168 -9.75 -14.98 -15.60
CA ASP A 168 -10.70 -15.59 -14.65
C ASP A 168 -10.92 -14.66 -13.46
N VAL A 169 -12.16 -14.21 -13.33
CA VAL A 169 -12.60 -13.30 -12.28
C VAL A 169 -12.93 -14.00 -10.95
N ASN A 170 -12.81 -15.33 -10.89
CA ASN A 170 -13.16 -16.12 -9.71
C ASN A 170 -11.95 -16.49 -8.84
N THR A 171 -10.73 -16.27 -9.33
CA THR A 171 -9.50 -16.54 -8.58
C THR A 171 -8.60 -15.31 -8.50
N PRO A 172 -8.05 -14.98 -7.33
CA PRO A 172 -7.11 -13.87 -7.16
C PRO A 172 -5.68 -14.22 -7.60
N ASP A 173 -5.39 -15.50 -7.88
CA ASP A 173 -4.05 -15.94 -8.26
C ASP A 173 -3.69 -15.44 -9.66
N ILE A 174 -2.69 -14.56 -9.70
CA ILE A 174 -2.16 -13.96 -10.94
C ILE A 174 -1.49 -15.00 -11.82
N GLN A 175 -0.74 -15.92 -11.21
CA GLN A 175 0.09 -16.85 -11.97
C GLN A 175 -0.71 -17.98 -12.63
N SER A 176 -1.94 -18.23 -12.18
CA SER A 176 -2.86 -19.21 -12.78
C SER A 176 -3.70 -18.64 -13.94
N GLN A 177 -3.65 -17.34 -14.19
CA GLN A 177 -4.44 -16.69 -15.24
C GLN A 177 -3.97 -17.11 -16.64
N GLU A 178 -4.91 -17.33 -17.58
CA GLU A 178 -4.59 -17.56 -19.00
C GLU A 178 -4.01 -16.30 -19.65
N TYR A 179 -4.57 -15.14 -19.29
CA TYR A 179 -4.04 -13.83 -19.66
C TYR A 179 -4.39 -12.79 -18.60
N ILE A 180 -3.61 -11.71 -18.58
CA ILE A 180 -3.87 -10.53 -17.75
C ILE A 180 -3.71 -9.30 -18.63
N ILE A 181 -4.60 -8.32 -18.44
CA ILE A 181 -4.51 -7.04 -19.13
C ILE A 181 -4.33 -5.93 -18.09
N LEU A 182 -3.33 -5.10 -18.30
CA LEU A 182 -3.16 -3.83 -17.62
C LEU A 182 -3.59 -2.71 -18.56
N ALA A 183 -4.41 -1.78 -18.07
CA ALA A 183 -4.77 -0.58 -18.82
C ALA A 183 -4.09 0.65 -18.22
N GLY A 184 -3.77 1.60 -19.06
CA GLY A 184 -3.18 2.87 -18.65
C GLY A 184 -3.49 3.97 -19.65
N ARG A 185 -3.15 5.21 -19.28
CA ARG A 185 -3.29 6.36 -20.16
C ARG A 185 -1.95 7.06 -20.33
N SER A 186 -1.62 7.42 -21.54
CA SER A 186 -0.41 8.16 -21.86
C SER A 186 -0.67 9.20 -22.96
N SER A 187 0.20 10.19 -23.10
CA SER A 187 0.11 11.13 -24.20
C SER A 187 0.29 10.44 -25.54
N VAL A 188 -0.44 10.90 -26.54
CA VAL A 188 -0.36 10.37 -27.91
C VAL A 188 1.05 10.48 -28.46
N GLY A 189 1.74 11.62 -28.22
CA GLY A 189 3.11 11.83 -28.67
C GLY A 189 4.08 10.78 -28.13
N ARG A 190 4.00 10.48 -26.81
CA ARG A 190 4.85 9.46 -26.18
C ARG A 190 4.62 8.06 -26.75
N LEU A 191 3.37 7.68 -26.98
CA LEU A 191 3.03 6.37 -27.56
C LEU A 191 3.45 6.27 -29.04
N ARG A 192 3.35 7.36 -29.80
CA ARG A 192 3.85 7.42 -31.18
C ARG A 192 5.38 7.28 -31.23
N GLU A 193 6.10 7.92 -30.32
CA GLU A 193 7.54 7.78 -30.20
C GLU A 193 7.95 6.35 -29.81
N GLU A 194 7.27 5.74 -28.83
CA GLU A 194 7.50 4.35 -28.45
C GLU A 194 7.25 3.38 -29.63
N ALA A 195 6.21 3.62 -30.40
CA ALA A 195 5.90 2.82 -31.58
C ALA A 195 6.97 2.98 -32.69
N ARG A 196 7.50 4.19 -32.92
CA ARG A 196 8.64 4.41 -33.84
C ARG A 196 9.87 3.64 -33.41
N ASN A 197 10.21 3.72 -32.12
CA ASN A 197 11.35 3.00 -31.54
C ASN A 197 11.19 1.47 -31.65
N ALA A 198 9.96 0.99 -31.65
CA ALA A 198 9.64 -0.42 -31.88
C ALA A 198 9.57 -0.83 -33.37
N GLY A 199 9.76 0.11 -34.31
CA GLY A 199 9.76 -0.15 -35.75
C GLY A 199 8.38 -0.30 -36.39
N VAL A 200 7.33 0.26 -35.77
CA VAL A 200 5.97 0.29 -36.34
C VAL A 200 5.91 1.24 -37.53
N SER A 201 5.10 0.90 -38.54
CA SER A 201 4.93 1.76 -39.74
C SER A 201 4.27 3.11 -39.41
N GLU A 202 4.67 4.19 -40.09
CA GLU A 202 4.06 5.53 -39.88
C GLU A 202 2.55 5.54 -40.17
N GLU A 203 2.07 4.67 -41.09
CA GLU A 203 0.64 4.50 -41.35
C GLU A 203 -0.14 3.94 -40.15
N ASP A 204 0.47 3.02 -39.38
CA ASP A 204 -0.13 2.46 -38.18
C ASP A 204 0.03 3.42 -36.98
N ILE A 205 1.14 4.15 -36.90
CA ILE A 205 1.38 5.17 -35.88
C ILE A 205 0.36 6.32 -35.99
N ALA A 206 0.00 6.72 -37.19
CA ALA A 206 -1.01 7.76 -37.44
C ALA A 206 -2.42 7.37 -36.93
N LYS A 207 -2.68 6.08 -36.68
CA LYS A 207 -3.95 5.56 -36.09
C LYS A 207 -4.02 5.70 -34.57
N ILE A 208 -2.94 6.13 -33.92
CA ILE A 208 -2.92 6.44 -32.49
C ILE A 208 -3.56 7.83 -32.34
N LEU A 209 -4.82 7.85 -31.93
CA LEU A 209 -5.62 9.06 -31.74
C LEU A 209 -6.00 9.22 -30.27
N PRO A 210 -6.24 10.46 -29.81
CA PRO A 210 -6.73 10.71 -28.46
C PRO A 210 -8.11 10.10 -28.24
N ASP A 211 -8.41 9.72 -27.01
CA ASP A 211 -9.72 9.26 -26.58
C ASP A 211 -10.18 9.98 -25.31
N GLU A 212 -11.50 9.94 -25.05
CA GLU A 212 -12.11 10.50 -23.86
C GLU A 212 -12.44 9.43 -22.80
N GLU A 213 -11.71 8.32 -22.77
CA GLU A 213 -12.01 7.24 -21.85
C GLU A 213 -11.51 7.53 -20.43
N TYR A 214 -12.44 7.76 -19.50
CA TYR A 214 -12.14 8.00 -18.08
C TYR A 214 -12.58 6.85 -17.16
N ALA A 215 -13.28 5.85 -17.70
CA ALA A 215 -13.94 4.81 -16.91
C ALA A 215 -12.98 3.83 -16.22
N SER A 216 -11.70 3.86 -16.56
CA SER A 216 -10.67 2.95 -16.03
C SER A 216 -9.76 3.61 -15.01
N GLN A 217 -10.13 4.78 -14.45
CA GLN A 217 -9.33 5.46 -13.43
C GLN A 217 -10.16 5.69 -12.19
N SER A 218 -9.61 5.36 -11.03
CA SER A 218 -10.16 5.76 -9.74
C SER A 218 -9.86 7.24 -9.49
N GLY A 219 -10.71 7.88 -8.70
CA GLY A 219 -10.57 9.27 -8.32
C GLY A 219 -11.23 10.28 -9.27
N ASP A 220 -11.43 11.49 -8.76
CA ASP A 220 -11.88 12.65 -9.55
C ASP A 220 -10.70 13.23 -10.32
N MET A 221 -10.45 12.68 -11.51
CA MET A 221 -9.54 13.32 -12.44
C MET A 221 -10.18 14.64 -12.88
N ALA A 222 -9.62 15.75 -12.46
CA ALA A 222 -9.95 17.04 -13.06
C ALA A 222 -9.74 16.94 -14.57
N LYS A 223 -10.73 17.30 -15.35
CA LYS A 223 -10.58 17.43 -16.80
C LYS A 223 -9.50 18.47 -17.06
N TYR A 224 -8.33 18.01 -17.41
CA TYR A 224 -7.25 18.87 -17.85
C TYR A 224 -7.30 18.89 -19.37
N GLU A 225 -7.78 19.98 -19.96
CA GLU A 225 -7.74 20.19 -21.40
C GLU A 225 -6.30 20.53 -21.78
N LEU A 226 -5.59 19.55 -22.29
CA LEU A 226 -4.28 19.75 -22.89
C LEU A 226 -4.45 20.30 -24.29
N SER A 227 -3.82 21.42 -24.57
CA SER A 227 -3.84 22.09 -25.86
C SER A 227 -2.83 21.44 -26.80
N GLY A 228 -3.27 20.50 -27.63
CA GLY A 228 -2.46 19.85 -28.66
C GLY A 228 -2.76 18.37 -28.84
N GLU A 229 -2.73 17.85 -30.07
CA GLU A 229 -3.03 16.44 -30.35
C GLU A 229 -2.00 15.50 -29.72
N ASP A 230 -0.71 15.86 -29.67
CA ASP A 230 0.36 15.04 -29.12
C ASP A 230 0.37 15.05 -27.58
N GLU A 231 -0.16 16.08 -26.94
CA GLU A 231 -0.31 16.17 -25.47
C GLU A 231 -1.59 15.48 -24.99
N ALA A 232 -2.59 15.35 -25.87
CA ALA A 232 -3.83 14.65 -25.56
C ALA A 232 -3.55 13.20 -25.19
N LYS A 233 -4.34 12.66 -24.26
CA LYS A 233 -4.14 11.30 -23.74
C LYS A 233 -4.98 10.29 -24.50
N THR A 234 -4.43 9.09 -24.65
CA THR A 234 -5.14 7.93 -25.15
C THR A 234 -4.92 6.72 -24.24
N THR A 235 -5.88 5.83 -24.24
CA THR A 235 -5.83 4.58 -23.48
C THR A 235 -4.96 3.57 -24.22
N TYR A 236 -4.08 2.91 -23.50
CA TYR A 236 -3.34 1.75 -23.98
C TYR A 236 -3.60 0.56 -23.04
N ILE A 237 -3.48 -0.63 -23.58
CA ILE A 237 -3.51 -1.87 -22.82
C ILE A 237 -2.20 -2.62 -23.01
N ILE A 238 -1.76 -3.32 -21.95
CA ILE A 238 -0.67 -4.30 -22.02
C ILE A 238 -1.29 -5.63 -21.65
N LYS A 239 -1.35 -6.54 -22.63
CA LYS A 239 -1.83 -7.89 -22.41
C LYS A 239 -0.66 -8.83 -22.23
N PHE A 240 -0.69 -9.64 -21.19
CA PHE A 240 0.27 -10.70 -20.91
C PHE A 240 -0.42 -12.07 -21.06
N TRP A 241 0.28 -13.04 -21.64
CA TRP A 241 -0.15 -14.44 -21.72
C TRP A 241 1.08 -15.33 -21.82
N ARG A 242 0.91 -16.65 -21.72
CA ARG A 242 2.02 -17.60 -21.84
C ARG A 242 1.97 -18.36 -23.16
N GLU A 243 3.14 -18.50 -23.79
CA GLU A 243 3.40 -19.38 -24.93
C GLU A 243 4.62 -20.24 -24.61
N ASP A 244 4.47 -21.56 -24.63
CA ASP A 244 5.53 -22.53 -24.27
C ASP A 244 6.13 -22.29 -22.87
N GLY A 245 5.28 -21.94 -21.89
CA GLY A 245 5.70 -21.65 -20.51
C GLY A 245 6.40 -20.31 -20.30
N LYS A 246 6.56 -19.50 -21.36
CA LYS A 246 7.19 -18.16 -21.29
C LYS A 246 6.16 -17.06 -21.48
N VAL A 247 6.38 -15.95 -20.81
CA VAL A 247 5.50 -14.78 -20.89
C VAL A 247 5.70 -14.03 -22.19
N VAL A 248 4.59 -13.79 -22.87
CA VAL A 248 4.49 -12.92 -24.05
C VAL A 248 3.67 -11.69 -23.67
N PHE A 249 4.06 -10.53 -24.16
CA PHE A 249 3.29 -9.31 -23.95
C PHE A 249 2.99 -8.59 -25.27
N GLU A 250 1.87 -7.88 -25.28
CA GLU A 250 1.48 -6.99 -26.36
C GLU A 250 0.96 -5.68 -25.78
N LYS A 251 1.62 -4.57 -26.11
CA LYS A 251 1.17 -3.21 -25.79
C LYS A 251 0.49 -2.63 -27.00
N SER A 252 -0.74 -2.18 -26.84
CA SER A 252 -1.54 -1.67 -27.96
C SER A 252 -2.49 -0.55 -27.55
N THR A 253 -2.80 0.32 -28.49
CA THR A 253 -4.00 1.18 -28.46
C THR A 253 -5.13 0.48 -29.22
N LYS A 254 -6.32 1.06 -29.23
CA LYS A 254 -7.49 0.48 -29.91
C LYS A 254 -7.24 0.14 -31.37
N ASN A 255 -6.38 0.90 -32.05
CA ASN A 255 -6.18 0.82 -33.50
C ASN A 255 -4.75 0.45 -33.91
N CYS A 256 -3.80 0.37 -32.97
CA CYS A 256 -2.40 0.14 -33.27
C CYS A 256 -1.73 -0.75 -32.21
N VAL A 257 -0.97 -1.75 -32.66
CA VAL A 257 -0.05 -2.48 -31.80
C VAL A 257 1.26 -1.69 -31.73
N ILE A 258 1.61 -1.22 -30.53
CA ILE A 258 2.80 -0.40 -30.29
C ILE A 258 4.03 -1.31 -30.20
N ARG A 259 3.94 -2.37 -29.40
CA ARG A 259 5.05 -3.29 -29.16
C ARG A 259 4.53 -4.67 -28.80
N ARG A 260 5.16 -5.71 -29.35
CA ARG A 260 4.94 -7.11 -28.96
C ARG A 260 6.29 -7.77 -28.74
N GLY A 261 6.39 -8.59 -27.70
CA GLY A 261 7.61 -9.32 -27.40
C GLY A 261 7.35 -10.62 -26.67
N LYS A 262 8.14 -11.64 -26.97
CA LYS A 262 8.26 -12.87 -26.19
C LYS A 262 9.44 -12.68 -25.23
N THR A 263 9.20 -12.82 -23.95
CA THR A 263 10.22 -12.72 -22.92
C THR A 263 10.76 -14.12 -22.58
N ASP A 264 11.88 -14.17 -21.89
CA ASP A 264 12.36 -15.41 -21.30
C ASP A 264 11.82 -15.65 -19.88
N CYS A 265 11.00 -14.72 -19.36
CA CYS A 265 10.37 -14.81 -18.04
C CYS A 265 9.30 -15.91 -18.01
N ARG A 266 9.17 -16.57 -16.86
CA ARG A 266 8.15 -17.59 -16.58
C ARG A 266 6.96 -17.01 -15.81
N LEU A 267 7.22 -16.01 -14.95
CA LEU A 267 6.22 -15.38 -14.11
C LEU A 267 5.61 -14.16 -14.80
N TYR A 268 4.29 -13.99 -14.64
CA TYR A 268 3.69 -12.70 -14.98
C TYR A 268 4.30 -11.61 -14.11
N PRO A 269 4.63 -10.46 -14.69
CA PRO A 269 5.36 -9.41 -14.00
C PRO A 269 4.47 -8.56 -13.07
N ILE A 270 3.52 -9.18 -12.43
CA ILE A 270 2.48 -8.52 -11.64
C ILE A 270 2.37 -9.22 -10.29
N ALA A 271 2.51 -8.47 -9.21
CA ALA A 271 2.18 -8.91 -7.86
C ALA A 271 0.85 -8.27 -7.43
N HIS A 272 0.00 -9.06 -6.79
CA HIS A 272 -1.36 -8.68 -6.42
C HIS A 272 -1.66 -9.06 -4.97
N LEU A 273 -2.42 -8.20 -4.29
CA LEU A 273 -2.84 -8.40 -2.91
C LEU A 273 -4.30 -8.02 -2.77
N ASN A 274 -5.11 -8.88 -2.15
CA ASN A 274 -6.44 -8.53 -1.66
C ASN A 274 -6.35 -8.08 -0.20
N TRP A 275 -6.96 -6.93 0.14
CA TRP A 275 -7.04 -6.51 1.54
C TRP A 275 -7.86 -7.48 2.36
N THR A 276 -9.09 -7.74 1.95
CA THR A 276 -9.91 -8.82 2.49
C THR A 276 -10.35 -9.72 1.33
N PRO A 277 -9.87 -10.98 1.29
CA PRO A 277 -10.26 -11.88 0.21
C PRO A 277 -11.76 -12.16 0.20
N VAL A 278 -12.35 -12.13 -0.98
CA VAL A 278 -13.76 -12.48 -1.21
C VAL A 278 -13.84 -13.81 -1.94
N LYS A 279 -14.67 -14.72 -1.43
CA LYS A 279 -14.83 -16.05 -2.02
C LYS A 279 -15.28 -15.97 -3.47
N ASN A 280 -14.59 -16.69 -4.36
CA ASN A 280 -14.86 -16.72 -5.79
C ASN A 280 -14.82 -15.33 -6.44
N SER A 281 -13.89 -14.49 -6.03
CA SER A 281 -13.67 -13.18 -6.62
C SER A 281 -12.19 -12.90 -6.79
N PHE A 282 -11.83 -12.28 -7.91
CA PHE A 282 -10.50 -11.73 -8.11
C PHE A 282 -10.29 -10.50 -7.22
N HIS A 283 -11.31 -9.64 -7.13
CA HIS A 283 -11.25 -8.43 -6.34
C HIS A 283 -11.58 -8.68 -4.88
N GLY A 284 -10.76 -8.10 -4.00
CA GLY A 284 -10.97 -8.09 -2.56
C GLY A 284 -11.96 -7.02 -2.10
N ALA A 285 -12.29 -7.05 -0.82
CA ALA A 285 -13.13 -6.06 -0.19
C ALA A 285 -12.31 -5.02 0.58
N SER A 286 -12.68 -3.74 0.44
CA SER A 286 -12.12 -2.64 1.20
C SER A 286 -12.72 -2.59 2.61
N PRO A 287 -11.93 -2.37 3.66
CA PRO A 287 -12.44 -2.14 5.00
C PRO A 287 -13.28 -0.86 5.09
N ILE A 288 -13.05 0.13 4.23
CA ILE A 288 -13.83 1.38 4.19
C ILE A 288 -15.29 1.10 3.91
N SER A 289 -15.59 0.17 2.99
CA SER A 289 -16.97 -0.15 2.63
C SER A 289 -17.83 -0.56 3.84
N SER A 290 -17.23 -1.28 4.80
CA SER A 290 -17.90 -1.68 6.04
C SER A 290 -18.03 -0.52 7.05
N LEU A 291 -17.13 0.47 7.00
CA LEU A 291 -17.12 1.62 7.91
C LEU A 291 -18.08 2.75 7.47
N ILE A 292 -18.42 2.83 6.19
CA ILE A 292 -19.28 3.89 5.64
C ILE A 292 -20.60 4.03 6.38
N PRO A 293 -21.38 2.97 6.67
CA PRO A 293 -22.64 3.09 7.40
C PRO A 293 -22.46 3.72 8.79
N ASN A 294 -21.43 3.29 9.53
CA ASN A 294 -21.13 3.80 10.85
C ASN A 294 -20.73 5.28 10.80
N GLN A 295 -19.88 5.65 9.86
CA GLN A 295 -19.46 7.04 9.65
C GLN A 295 -20.65 7.96 9.30
N LYS A 296 -21.54 7.48 8.43
CA LYS A 296 -22.78 8.22 8.10
C LYS A 296 -23.67 8.43 9.32
N PHE A 297 -23.83 7.39 10.14
CA PHE A 297 -24.61 7.48 11.39
C PHE A 297 -24.00 8.53 12.34
N ILE A 298 -22.69 8.46 12.59
CA ILE A 298 -21.99 9.39 13.48
C ILE A 298 -22.13 10.83 12.97
N ASN A 299 -21.87 11.08 11.68
CA ASN A 299 -22.01 12.41 11.09
C ASN A 299 -23.42 12.98 11.24
N ARG A 300 -24.46 12.17 10.99
CA ARG A 300 -25.86 12.59 11.14
C ARG A 300 -26.23 12.85 12.58
N ALA A 301 -25.76 12.02 13.52
CA ALA A 301 -26.01 12.21 14.94
C ALA A 301 -25.41 13.54 15.43
N TYR A 302 -24.14 13.81 15.09
CA TYR A 302 -23.54 15.12 15.40
C TYR A 302 -24.25 16.28 14.71
N ALA A 303 -24.68 16.13 13.46
CA ALA A 303 -25.44 17.16 12.76
C ALA A 303 -26.76 17.51 13.47
N MET A 304 -27.47 16.48 13.98
CA MET A 304 -28.70 16.68 14.76
C MET A 304 -28.42 17.37 16.11
N VAL A 305 -27.37 16.98 16.81
CA VAL A 305 -26.93 17.62 18.05
C VAL A 305 -26.59 19.09 17.80
N MET A 306 -25.78 19.39 16.78
CA MET A 306 -25.41 20.75 16.41
C MET A 306 -26.61 21.59 16.02
N LYS A 307 -27.56 21.02 15.26
CA LYS A 307 -28.79 21.72 14.91
C LYS A 307 -29.63 22.02 16.15
N HIS A 308 -29.82 21.03 17.03
CA HIS A 308 -30.52 21.24 18.29
C HIS A 308 -29.87 22.34 19.10
N MET A 309 -28.56 22.36 19.27
CA MET A 309 -27.83 23.43 19.96
C MET A 309 -28.06 24.80 19.31
N THR A 310 -28.04 24.88 17.97
CA THR A 310 -28.31 26.13 17.25
C THR A 310 -29.76 26.62 17.44
N ASP A 311 -30.73 25.70 17.35
CA ASP A 311 -32.15 26.01 17.46
C ASP A 311 -32.54 26.38 18.91
N THR A 312 -31.78 25.89 19.91
CA THR A 312 -32.05 26.07 21.33
C THR A 312 -31.12 27.09 22.01
N ALA A 313 -30.05 27.54 21.34
CA ALA A 313 -29.08 28.50 21.88
C ALA A 313 -29.74 29.82 22.31
N PHE A 314 -30.82 30.20 21.64
CA PHE A 314 -31.56 31.41 21.94
C PHE A 314 -33.02 31.04 22.19
N SER A 315 -33.53 31.41 23.36
CA SER A 315 -34.94 31.24 23.73
C SER A 315 -35.83 31.99 22.76
N LYS A 316 -36.89 31.34 22.29
CA LYS A 316 -37.91 32.01 21.47
C LYS A 316 -38.86 32.76 22.40
N VAL A 317 -38.96 34.04 22.19
CA VAL A 317 -39.85 34.91 22.93
C VAL A 317 -41.15 35.08 22.13
N VAL A 318 -42.28 34.77 22.72
CA VAL A 318 -43.62 35.07 22.19
C VAL A 318 -44.17 36.22 23.01
N TYR A 319 -44.53 37.27 22.34
CA TYR A 319 -45.05 38.48 23.01
C TYR A 319 -46.34 38.97 22.36
N ASP A 320 -47.14 39.61 23.15
CA ASP A 320 -48.40 40.20 22.70
C ASP A 320 -48.10 41.57 22.01
N LYS A 321 -48.21 41.59 20.69
CA LYS A 321 -47.94 42.78 19.87
C LYS A 321 -48.88 43.94 20.17
N SER A 322 -50.05 43.69 20.75
CA SER A 322 -50.98 44.76 21.15
C SER A 322 -50.49 45.51 22.40
N LYS A 323 -49.72 44.83 23.23
CA LYS A 323 -49.16 45.41 24.46
C LYS A 323 -47.69 45.87 24.29
N ILE A 324 -46.94 45.19 23.42
CA ILE A 324 -45.55 45.53 23.12
C ILE A 324 -45.45 45.74 21.61
N PRO A 325 -45.59 46.98 21.12
CA PRO A 325 -45.61 47.24 19.67
C PRO A 325 -44.31 46.89 18.96
N GLU A 326 -43.18 47.09 19.64
CA GLU A 326 -41.85 46.88 19.09
C GLU A 326 -40.98 46.09 20.07
N TRP A 327 -40.36 44.99 19.61
CA TRP A 327 -39.47 44.15 20.39
C TRP A 327 -38.04 44.37 19.94
N SER A 328 -37.15 44.61 20.90
CA SER A 328 -35.72 44.68 20.66
C SER A 328 -34.99 43.58 21.42
N ASN A 329 -33.90 43.05 20.83
CA ASN A 329 -32.98 42.14 21.47
C ASN A 329 -31.69 42.83 21.95
N GLU A 330 -31.66 44.16 21.98
CA GLU A 330 -30.47 44.89 22.46
C GLU A 330 -30.31 44.72 23.98
N VAL A 331 -29.06 44.45 24.39
CA VAL A 331 -28.74 44.19 25.80
C VAL A 331 -28.83 45.50 26.59
N GLY A 332 -29.69 45.51 27.64
CA GLY A 332 -29.87 46.66 28.52
C GLY A 332 -30.94 47.66 28.06
N GLU A 333 -31.64 47.39 26.98
CA GLU A 333 -32.77 48.21 26.51
C GLU A 333 -34.04 47.96 27.36
N ALA A 334 -34.72 49.01 27.69
CA ALA A 334 -36.01 48.96 28.41
C ALA A 334 -37.15 48.87 27.39
N ILE A 335 -37.90 47.77 27.37
CA ILE A 335 -39.05 47.57 26.49
C ILE A 335 -40.32 48.07 27.21
N ALA A 336 -41.06 49.03 26.61
CA ALA A 336 -42.30 49.55 27.15
C ALA A 336 -43.48 48.63 26.82
N ALA A 337 -44.28 48.26 27.84
CA ALA A 337 -45.56 47.58 27.68
C ALA A 337 -46.72 48.53 27.98
N PHE A 338 -47.75 48.53 27.11
CA PHE A 338 -48.92 49.41 27.20
C PHE A 338 -50.16 48.59 27.60
N GLY A 339 -51.19 49.22 28.11
CA GLY A 339 -52.51 48.66 28.31
C GLY A 339 -52.88 48.15 29.69
N GLY A 340 -52.01 48.31 30.68
CA GLY A 340 -52.29 47.89 32.06
C GLY A 340 -52.35 46.37 32.28
N GLY A 341 -52.26 45.89 33.50
CA GLY A 341 -52.21 44.46 33.84
C GLY A 341 -50.80 43.98 34.18
N ASN A 342 -50.70 42.64 34.39
CA ASN A 342 -49.41 42.05 34.72
C ASN A 342 -48.51 41.99 33.47
N VAL A 343 -47.36 42.59 33.52
CA VAL A 343 -46.37 42.57 32.39
C VAL A 343 -45.93 41.14 32.04
N ALA A 344 -45.89 40.24 33.02
CA ALA A 344 -45.54 38.85 32.83
C ALA A 344 -46.48 38.11 31.87
N ASP A 345 -47.77 38.53 31.77
CA ASP A 345 -48.76 37.94 30.87
C ASP A 345 -48.58 38.38 29.40
N SER A 346 -47.75 39.37 29.16
CA SER A 346 -47.50 39.95 27.84
C SER A 346 -46.33 39.31 27.10
N VAL A 347 -45.50 38.53 27.81
CA VAL A 347 -44.31 37.88 27.27
C VAL A 347 -44.24 36.47 27.82
N SER A 348 -44.09 35.52 26.93
CA SER A 348 -43.83 34.12 27.27
C SER A 348 -42.55 33.65 26.57
N VAL A 349 -41.69 33.06 27.34
CA VAL A 349 -40.50 32.41 26.79
C VAL A 349 -40.88 30.95 26.47
N VAL A 350 -40.81 30.60 25.23
CA VAL A 350 -41.01 29.18 24.82
C VAL A 350 -39.84 28.41 25.37
N GLY A 351 -40.12 27.52 26.32
CA GLY A 351 -39.11 26.66 26.91
C GLY A 351 -38.40 25.83 25.83
N VAL A 352 -37.12 25.94 25.84
CA VAL A 352 -36.25 25.15 24.95
C VAL A 352 -36.24 23.72 25.46
N GLY A 353 -36.53 22.74 24.59
CA GLY A 353 -36.44 21.34 24.96
C GLY A 353 -35.01 20.98 25.37
N GLU A 354 -34.85 20.37 26.53
CA GLU A 354 -33.54 19.86 26.95
C GLU A 354 -33.08 18.74 26.06
N MET A 355 -31.80 18.78 25.64
CA MET A 355 -31.18 17.68 24.94
C MET A 355 -30.97 16.52 25.92
N GLN A 356 -31.50 15.34 25.60
CA GLN A 356 -31.28 14.16 26.42
C GLN A 356 -29.79 13.78 26.43
N ALA A 357 -29.16 13.59 27.59
CA ALA A 357 -27.76 13.22 27.74
C ALA A 357 -27.40 11.91 27.01
N GLY A 358 -28.36 10.99 26.87
CA GLY A 358 -28.19 9.72 26.14
C GLY A 358 -27.80 9.83 24.66
N TYR A 359 -28.00 10.99 24.02
CA TYR A 359 -27.54 11.16 22.61
C TYR A 359 -26.02 11.18 22.50
N MET A 360 -25.32 11.81 23.45
CA MET A 360 -23.86 11.84 23.43
C MET A 360 -23.30 10.45 23.76
N GLU A 361 -23.86 9.75 24.74
CA GLU A 361 -23.48 8.36 25.06
C GLU A 361 -23.68 7.42 23.88
N LEU A 362 -24.75 7.57 23.09
CA LEU A 362 -24.99 6.79 21.89
C LEU A 362 -23.93 7.06 20.81
N ILE A 363 -23.51 8.31 20.63
CA ILE A 363 -22.47 8.69 19.67
C ILE A 363 -21.13 8.11 20.11
N ASP A 364 -20.75 8.28 21.38
CA ASP A 364 -19.50 7.77 21.94
C ASP A 364 -19.46 6.23 21.88
N GLY A 365 -20.59 5.57 22.18
CA GLY A 365 -20.75 4.14 22.02
C GLY A 365 -20.56 3.69 20.56
N ALA A 366 -21.14 4.40 19.60
CA ALA A 366 -20.97 4.09 18.18
C ALA A 366 -19.52 4.26 17.70
N VAL A 367 -18.83 5.29 18.16
CA VAL A 367 -17.41 5.52 17.88
C VAL A 367 -16.55 4.40 18.46
N SER A 368 -16.77 4.05 19.73
CA SER A 368 -16.02 2.99 20.42
C SER A 368 -16.23 1.64 19.78
N LEU A 369 -17.48 1.27 19.49
CA LEU A 369 -17.83 0.01 18.82
C LEU A 369 -17.20 -0.06 17.40
N THR A 370 -17.20 1.05 16.67
CA THR A 370 -16.57 1.09 15.33
C THR A 370 -15.06 0.84 15.41
N LYS A 371 -14.39 1.37 16.43
CA LYS A 371 -12.96 1.10 16.67
C LYS A 371 -12.71 -0.36 17.07
N GLU A 372 -13.53 -0.91 17.96
CA GLU A 372 -13.42 -2.32 18.41
C GLU A 372 -13.58 -3.30 17.24
N LEU A 373 -14.60 -3.14 16.42
CA LEU A 373 -14.87 -4.00 15.26
C LEU A 373 -13.73 -4.02 14.23
N THR A 374 -12.91 -2.97 14.19
CA THR A 374 -11.78 -2.87 13.26
C THR A 374 -10.43 -3.21 13.89
N GLY A 375 -10.39 -3.56 15.18
CA GLY A 375 -9.14 -3.78 15.92
C GLY A 375 -8.36 -2.49 16.23
N ALA A 376 -8.86 -1.32 15.81
CA ALA A 376 -8.25 0.00 16.10
C ALA A 376 -8.68 0.49 17.48
N THR A 377 -8.53 -0.35 18.51
CA THR A 377 -8.89 -0.03 19.89
C THR A 377 -8.08 1.13 20.45
N ASP A 378 -8.56 1.77 21.50
CA ASP A 378 -7.86 2.91 22.13
C ASP A 378 -6.50 2.48 22.72
N SER A 379 -6.36 1.22 23.14
CA SER A 379 -5.07 0.62 23.53
C SER A 379 -4.11 0.49 22.34
N ALA A 380 -4.60 0.07 21.20
CA ALA A 380 -3.82 -0.05 19.97
C ALA A 380 -3.39 1.32 19.41
N LEU A 381 -4.23 2.35 19.61
CA LEU A 381 -3.96 3.73 19.22
C LEU A 381 -3.08 4.49 20.23
N GLY A 382 -2.68 3.86 21.35
CA GLY A 382 -1.78 4.44 22.35
C GLY A 382 -2.42 5.46 23.27
N THR A 383 -3.74 5.47 23.41
CA THR A 383 -4.50 6.42 24.25
C THR A 383 -4.72 5.93 25.68
N LEU A 384 -4.33 4.69 26.03
CA LEU A 384 -4.44 4.15 27.37
C LEU A 384 -3.20 4.46 28.22
N GLU A 385 -3.41 5.07 29.37
CA GLU A 385 -2.44 5.13 30.47
C GLU A 385 -2.42 3.76 31.18
N ALA A 386 -1.51 2.88 30.79
CA ALA A 386 -1.39 1.60 31.46
C ALA A 386 -0.26 1.62 32.50
N ASN A 387 -0.60 1.25 33.70
CA ASN A 387 0.32 1.20 34.84
C ASN A 387 1.24 -0.04 34.85
N ASN A 388 1.14 -0.93 33.85
CA ASN A 388 1.91 -2.18 33.79
C ASN A 388 2.35 -2.49 32.35
N THR A 389 3.67 -2.52 32.14
CA THR A 389 4.31 -2.78 30.83
C THR A 389 3.89 -4.13 30.24
N SER A 390 3.76 -5.18 31.06
CA SER A 390 3.37 -6.52 30.60
C SER A 390 1.93 -6.57 30.09
N ALA A 391 1.02 -5.81 30.73
CA ALA A 391 -0.37 -5.71 30.27
C ALA A 391 -0.49 -4.93 28.96
N ILE A 392 0.32 -3.88 28.76
CA ILE A 392 0.38 -3.14 27.48
C ILE A 392 0.83 -4.07 26.38
N LEU A 393 1.87 -4.87 26.61
CA LEU A 393 2.39 -5.84 25.63
C LEU A 393 1.32 -6.87 25.23
N ALA A 394 0.64 -7.47 26.22
CA ALA A 394 -0.43 -8.43 25.94
C ALA A 394 -1.60 -7.82 25.15
N LEU A 395 -1.99 -6.58 25.46
CA LEU A 395 -3.03 -5.85 24.73
C LEU A 395 -2.60 -5.50 23.30
N GLN A 396 -1.33 -5.12 23.09
CA GLN A 396 -0.80 -4.85 21.76
C GLN A 396 -0.70 -6.12 20.92
N GLU A 397 -0.30 -7.24 21.48
CA GLU A 397 -0.32 -8.54 20.79
C GLU A 397 -1.75 -8.95 20.39
N THR A 398 -2.69 -8.84 21.31
CA THR A 398 -4.09 -9.18 21.03
C THR A 398 -4.69 -8.29 19.93
N SER A 399 -4.34 -7.01 19.89
CA SER A 399 -4.82 -6.08 18.84
C SER A 399 -4.21 -6.34 17.46
N ARG A 400 -3.15 -7.16 17.34
CA ARG A 400 -2.56 -7.57 16.06
C ARG A 400 -3.28 -8.74 15.40
N ILE A 401 -3.97 -9.59 16.17
CA ILE A 401 -4.66 -10.78 15.65
C ILE A 401 -5.59 -10.47 14.45
N PRO A 402 -6.43 -9.42 14.49
CA PRO A 402 -7.29 -9.08 13.36
C PRO A 402 -6.53 -8.68 12.08
N LEU A 403 -5.26 -8.29 12.20
CA LEU A 403 -4.42 -7.85 11.09
C LEU A 403 -3.57 -8.97 10.48
N GLU A 404 -3.56 -10.17 11.08
CA GLU A 404 -2.67 -11.25 10.67
C GLU A 404 -2.96 -11.73 9.24
N GLN A 405 -4.22 -11.73 8.84
CA GLN A 405 -4.60 -12.11 7.49
C GLN A 405 -4.00 -11.17 6.43
N ILE A 406 -4.14 -9.86 6.62
CA ILE A 406 -3.59 -8.87 5.67
C ILE A 406 -2.05 -8.82 5.75
N ARG A 407 -1.45 -9.02 6.92
CA ARG A 407 0.01 -9.13 7.07
C ARG A 407 0.57 -10.32 6.29
N SER A 408 -0.07 -11.49 6.41
CA SER A 408 0.31 -12.68 5.64
C SER A 408 0.18 -12.46 4.14
N ALA A 409 -0.88 -11.79 3.69
CA ALA A 409 -1.04 -11.42 2.28
C ALA A 409 0.03 -10.42 1.81
N TYR A 410 0.40 -9.47 2.67
CA TYR A 410 1.48 -8.51 2.41
C TYR A 410 2.83 -9.20 2.26
N TYR A 411 3.16 -10.15 3.14
CA TYR A 411 4.42 -10.91 3.06
C TYR A 411 4.50 -11.72 1.76
N ARG A 412 3.43 -12.43 1.40
CA ARG A 412 3.37 -13.14 0.11
C ARG A 412 3.58 -12.20 -1.08
N MET A 413 2.98 -11.01 -1.06
CA MET A 413 3.20 -10.05 -2.13
C MET A 413 4.66 -9.59 -2.22
N VAL A 414 5.35 -9.44 -1.09
CA VAL A 414 6.79 -9.12 -1.05
C VAL A 414 7.62 -10.27 -1.63
N GLU A 415 7.28 -11.52 -1.31
CA GLU A 415 7.88 -12.74 -1.89
C GLU A 415 7.65 -12.80 -3.41
N ASP A 416 6.43 -12.54 -3.87
CA ASP A 416 6.09 -12.51 -5.29
C ASP A 416 6.91 -11.47 -6.06
N ILE A 417 7.08 -10.26 -5.51
CA ILE A 417 7.91 -9.21 -6.11
C ILE A 417 9.37 -9.67 -6.23
N ALA A 418 9.92 -10.30 -5.19
CA ALA A 418 11.28 -10.80 -5.19
C ALA A 418 11.47 -11.93 -6.21
N ASN A 419 10.52 -12.85 -6.29
CA ASN A 419 10.52 -13.94 -7.28
C ASN A 419 10.43 -13.40 -8.72
N ILE A 420 9.58 -12.40 -8.98
CA ILE A 420 9.49 -11.72 -10.27
C ILE A 420 10.81 -11.03 -10.62
N TRP A 421 11.46 -10.36 -9.67
CA TRP A 421 12.77 -9.75 -9.91
C TRP A 421 13.84 -10.78 -10.24
N ALA A 422 13.88 -11.90 -9.52
CA ALA A 422 14.81 -12.99 -9.79
C ALA A 422 14.61 -13.60 -11.18
N ASP A 423 13.35 -13.88 -11.56
CA ASP A 423 12.99 -14.38 -12.89
C ASP A 423 13.39 -13.41 -14.01
N MET A 424 13.17 -12.10 -13.81
CA MET A 424 13.61 -11.06 -14.75
C MET A 424 15.15 -10.94 -14.82
N MET A 425 15.87 -11.08 -13.70
CA MET A 425 17.33 -11.07 -13.71
C MET A 425 17.86 -12.27 -14.52
N CYS A 426 17.30 -13.44 -14.31
CA CYS A 426 17.64 -14.63 -15.10
C CYS A 426 17.34 -14.47 -16.60
N ALA A 427 16.29 -13.70 -16.95
CA ALA A 427 15.88 -13.48 -18.34
C ALA A 427 16.69 -12.40 -19.07
N TYR A 428 17.04 -11.32 -18.40
CA TYR A 428 17.56 -10.09 -19.04
C TYR A 428 19.02 -9.79 -18.71
N TYR A 429 19.57 -10.33 -17.61
CA TYR A 429 20.92 -9.98 -17.23
C TYR A 429 21.94 -10.86 -17.94
N PRO A 430 22.95 -10.26 -18.61
CA PRO A 430 24.07 -11.01 -19.15
C PRO A 430 24.96 -11.54 -18.02
N SER A 431 25.61 -12.68 -18.23
CA SER A 431 26.48 -13.34 -17.23
C SER A 431 27.66 -12.50 -16.77
N GLU A 432 28.02 -11.47 -17.53
CA GLU A 432 29.13 -10.56 -17.19
C GLU A 432 28.69 -9.38 -16.29
N ARG A 433 27.39 -9.22 -16.05
CA ARG A 433 26.88 -8.13 -15.22
C ARG A 433 27.12 -8.43 -13.75
N LEU A 434 27.75 -7.49 -13.05
CA LEU A 434 27.96 -7.57 -11.61
C LEU A 434 26.73 -7.07 -10.87
N LEU A 435 26.34 -7.77 -9.80
CA LEU A 435 25.25 -7.36 -8.92
C LEU A 435 25.80 -6.60 -7.73
N PRO A 436 25.31 -5.38 -7.45
CA PRO A 436 25.61 -4.69 -6.21
C PRO A 436 24.89 -5.37 -5.04
N CYS A 437 25.63 -5.72 -3.99
CA CYS A 437 25.17 -6.43 -2.82
C CYS A 437 25.61 -5.72 -1.55
N TYR A 438 24.79 -5.73 -0.52
CA TYR A 438 25.19 -5.29 0.80
C TYR A 438 25.75 -6.49 1.59
N SER A 439 27.07 -6.63 1.61
CA SER A 439 27.74 -7.65 2.41
C SER A 439 28.40 -6.99 3.62
N LYS A 440 28.01 -7.37 4.83
CA LYS A 440 28.53 -6.85 6.11
C LYS A 440 28.49 -5.31 6.22
N GLY A 441 27.46 -4.65 5.64
CA GLY A 441 27.33 -3.19 5.66
C GLY A 441 28.03 -2.44 4.52
N GLU A 442 28.94 -3.07 3.79
CA GLU A 442 29.62 -2.50 2.63
C GLU A 442 28.92 -2.88 1.32
N LEU A 443 28.89 -1.94 0.38
CA LEU A 443 28.43 -2.19 -0.97
C LEU A 443 29.53 -2.87 -1.78
N LYS A 444 29.33 -4.12 -2.16
CA LYS A 444 30.22 -4.92 -3.02
C LYS A 444 29.56 -5.25 -4.33
N ALA A 445 30.34 -5.59 -5.32
CA ALA A 445 29.87 -6.04 -6.61
C ALA A 445 30.26 -7.52 -6.80
N GLU A 446 29.27 -8.39 -6.89
CA GLU A 446 29.46 -9.83 -7.02
C GLU A 446 28.94 -10.34 -8.38
N LYS A 447 29.62 -11.35 -8.91
CA LYS A 447 29.24 -12.00 -10.17
C LYS A 447 28.34 -13.18 -9.88
N VAL A 448 27.22 -13.26 -10.63
CA VAL A 448 26.29 -14.39 -10.59
C VAL A 448 26.23 -15.05 -11.98
N GLU A 449 26.28 -16.36 -12.01
CA GLU A 449 26.12 -17.13 -13.23
C GLU A 449 24.64 -17.49 -13.46
N PHE A 450 23.90 -16.55 -14.04
CA PHE A 450 22.47 -16.71 -14.28
C PHE A 450 22.12 -17.88 -15.20
N SER A 451 23.05 -18.36 -16.00
CA SER A 451 22.87 -19.54 -16.86
C SER A 451 22.58 -20.81 -16.05
N VAL A 452 23.17 -20.94 -14.87
CA VAL A 452 22.96 -22.05 -13.94
C VAL A 452 21.61 -21.89 -13.25
N LEU A 453 21.30 -20.67 -12.76
CA LEU A 453 20.06 -20.37 -12.04
C LEU A 453 18.82 -20.31 -12.95
N LYS A 454 18.97 -20.14 -14.26
CA LYS A 454 17.85 -20.00 -15.21
C LYS A 454 16.90 -21.20 -15.23
N ASN A 455 17.39 -22.39 -14.92
CA ASN A 455 16.61 -23.62 -14.89
C ASN A 455 16.14 -24.00 -13.49
N ASP A 456 16.55 -23.26 -12.48
CA ASP A 456 16.27 -23.55 -11.09
C ASP A 456 14.95 -22.92 -10.64
N ILE A 457 14.31 -23.54 -9.66
CA ILE A 457 13.12 -23.01 -9.01
C ILE A 457 13.61 -22.19 -7.81
N LEU A 458 13.81 -20.89 -8.03
CA LEU A 458 14.14 -19.96 -6.98
C LEU A 458 12.86 -19.60 -6.21
N CYS A 459 12.93 -19.72 -4.89
CA CYS A 459 11.84 -19.35 -3.99
C CYS A 459 12.32 -18.27 -3.04
N ALA A 460 11.64 -17.13 -3.03
CA ALA A 460 11.88 -16.08 -2.04
C ALA A 460 10.99 -16.34 -0.83
N GLU A 461 11.58 -16.32 0.35
CA GLU A 461 10.89 -16.42 1.63
C GLU A 461 11.07 -15.12 2.40
N ALA A 462 9.97 -14.59 2.92
CA ALA A 462 9.99 -13.41 3.78
C ALA A 462 10.27 -13.83 5.23
N GLU A 463 11.45 -13.51 5.72
CA GLU A 463 11.78 -13.60 7.14
C GLU A 463 11.31 -12.32 7.83
N VAL A 464 10.31 -12.43 8.68
CA VAL A 464 9.75 -11.30 9.41
C VAL A 464 10.45 -11.15 10.76
N ALA A 465 11.27 -10.13 10.89
CA ALA A 465 11.76 -9.72 12.20
C ALA A 465 10.68 -8.85 12.87
N GLU A 466 9.98 -9.38 13.85
CA GLU A 466 9.07 -8.57 14.66
C GLU A 466 9.85 -7.57 15.51
N LEU A 467 10.09 -6.39 14.94
CA LEU A 467 10.61 -5.23 15.67
C LEU A 467 9.45 -4.46 16.32
N SER A 468 8.80 -5.04 17.33
CA SER A 468 8.19 -4.17 18.32
C SER A 468 9.33 -3.52 19.13
N ARG A 469 9.21 -2.24 19.49
CA ARG A 469 10.18 -1.58 20.40
C ARG A 469 10.36 -2.38 21.70
N PHE A 470 9.39 -3.20 22.04
CA PHE A 470 9.38 -4.09 23.20
C PHE A 470 10.04 -5.43 22.94
N SER A 471 9.95 -5.99 21.73
CA SER A 471 10.75 -7.16 21.36
C SER A 471 12.23 -6.80 21.29
N ALA A 472 12.57 -5.61 20.81
CA ALA A 472 13.92 -5.08 20.87
C ALA A 472 14.43 -4.98 22.33
N SER A 473 13.62 -4.45 23.23
CA SER A 473 13.95 -4.42 24.68
C SER A 473 14.04 -5.81 25.29
N SER A 474 13.17 -6.74 24.90
CA SER A 474 13.20 -8.13 25.38
C SER A 474 14.42 -8.88 24.85
N VAL A 475 14.76 -8.70 23.57
CA VAL A 475 15.99 -9.24 22.97
C VAL A 475 17.23 -8.63 23.64
N GLN A 476 17.24 -7.33 23.90
CA GLN A 476 18.32 -6.67 24.61
C GLN A 476 18.48 -7.23 26.02
N ASN A 477 17.41 -7.37 26.80
CA ASN A 477 17.44 -7.98 28.14
C ASN A 477 17.92 -9.44 28.12
N MET A 478 17.60 -10.19 27.06
CA MET A 478 18.08 -11.55 26.87
C MET A 478 19.57 -11.57 26.53
N LEU A 479 20.01 -10.68 25.65
CA LEU A 479 21.44 -10.52 25.30
C LEU A 479 22.26 -10.05 26.50
N ASP A 480 21.74 -9.13 27.33
CA ASP A 480 22.36 -8.67 28.55
C ASP A 480 22.61 -9.85 29.51
N LYS A 481 21.59 -10.71 29.72
CA LYS A 481 21.73 -11.90 30.54
C LYS A 481 22.74 -12.92 30.00
N LEU A 482 22.80 -13.07 28.69
CA LEU A 482 23.79 -13.97 28.04
C LEU A 482 25.21 -13.40 28.13
N LEU A 483 25.37 -12.09 28.05
CA LEU A 483 26.65 -11.42 28.25
C LEU A 483 27.12 -11.50 29.71
N ASP A 484 26.23 -11.18 30.66
CA ASP A 484 26.49 -11.25 32.09
C ASP A 484 26.82 -12.68 32.53
N GLY A 485 26.17 -13.67 31.93
CA GLY A 485 26.45 -15.09 32.14
C GLY A 485 27.71 -15.61 31.46
N GLY A 486 28.41 -14.78 30.66
CA GLY A 486 29.63 -15.16 29.95
C GLY A 486 29.39 -16.16 28.80
N TYR A 487 28.14 -16.32 28.33
CA TYR A 487 27.80 -17.24 27.23
C TYR A 487 28.06 -16.68 25.85
N ILE A 488 28.17 -15.35 25.71
CA ILE A 488 28.48 -14.66 24.47
C ILE A 488 29.61 -13.65 24.69
N SER A 489 30.42 -13.41 23.62
CA SER A 489 31.46 -12.38 23.66
C SER A 489 30.86 -10.98 23.52
N PRO A 490 31.55 -9.91 24.00
CA PRO A 490 31.14 -8.52 23.75
C PRO A 490 30.97 -8.20 22.26
N ALA A 491 31.80 -8.79 21.40
CA ALA A 491 31.68 -8.64 19.97
C ALA A 491 30.40 -9.29 19.41
N ASP A 492 30.05 -10.48 19.90
CA ASP A 492 28.81 -11.16 19.50
C ASP A 492 27.56 -10.47 20.05
N TYR A 493 27.66 -9.89 21.25
CA TYR A 493 26.59 -9.05 21.80
C TYR A 493 26.29 -7.86 20.92
N VAL A 494 27.32 -7.07 20.55
CA VAL A 494 27.18 -5.87 19.68
C VAL A 494 26.65 -6.26 18.30
N LYS A 495 27.07 -7.40 17.73
CA LYS A 495 26.57 -7.90 16.44
C LYS A 495 25.09 -8.24 16.45
N ARG A 496 24.54 -8.69 17.58
CA ARG A 496 23.16 -9.17 17.71
C ARG A 496 22.19 -8.12 18.26
N LEU A 497 22.68 -6.96 18.70
CA LEU A 497 21.83 -5.85 19.11
C LEU A 497 20.91 -5.41 17.98
N PRO A 498 19.66 -5.01 18.26
CA PRO A 498 18.74 -4.51 17.28
C PRO A 498 19.33 -3.34 16.48
N PHE A 499 18.96 -3.25 15.21
CA PHE A 499 19.44 -2.18 14.32
C PHE A 499 19.03 -0.80 14.87
N GLY A 500 19.96 0.15 14.90
CA GLY A 500 19.72 1.50 15.42
C GLY A 500 19.94 1.67 16.93
N SER A 501 20.27 0.60 17.68
CA SER A 501 20.62 0.71 19.11
C SER A 501 21.96 1.40 19.34
N ILE A 502 22.88 1.35 18.38
CA ILE A 502 24.20 1.98 18.41
C ILE A 502 24.45 2.70 17.09
N ILE A 503 24.86 3.97 17.14
CA ILE A 503 25.05 4.83 15.96
C ILE A 503 26.28 4.43 15.15
N ASP A 504 27.33 3.91 15.79
CA ASP A 504 28.63 3.59 15.17
C ASP A 504 29.07 2.16 15.51
N ARG A 505 28.25 1.20 15.06
CA ARG A 505 28.38 -0.23 15.38
C ARG A 505 29.70 -0.84 14.89
N GLU A 506 30.15 -0.44 13.71
CA GLU A 506 31.35 -0.99 13.07
C GLU A 506 32.61 -0.52 13.76
N SER A 507 32.70 0.77 14.09
CA SER A 507 33.80 1.32 14.85
C SER A 507 33.97 0.66 16.22
N LEU A 508 32.83 0.42 16.90
CA LEU A 508 32.85 -0.27 18.19
C LEU A 508 33.28 -1.74 18.07
N LEU A 509 32.86 -2.45 17.02
CA LEU A 509 33.32 -3.81 16.75
C LEU A 509 34.81 -3.89 16.44
N GLU A 510 35.38 -2.92 15.72
CA GLU A 510 36.80 -2.84 15.48
C GLU A 510 37.61 -2.58 16.77
N GLU A 511 37.12 -1.69 17.64
CA GLU A 511 37.74 -1.45 18.95
C GLU A 511 37.72 -2.67 19.86
N ILE A 512 36.58 -3.39 19.91
CA ILE A 512 36.45 -4.62 20.70
C ILE A 512 37.42 -5.69 20.16
N SER A 513 37.46 -5.89 18.83
CA SER A 513 38.33 -6.88 18.21
C SER A 513 39.83 -6.56 18.40
N LYS A 514 40.22 -5.28 18.41
CA LYS A 514 41.59 -4.83 18.73
C LYS A 514 41.92 -5.15 20.19
N LYS A 515 41.04 -4.90 21.14
CA LYS A 515 41.25 -5.21 22.56
C LYS A 515 41.35 -6.72 22.81
N GLU A 516 40.49 -7.54 22.18
CA GLU A 516 40.55 -8.99 22.28
C GLU A 516 41.89 -9.55 21.75
N ARG A 517 42.45 -9.01 20.67
CA ARG A 517 43.77 -9.39 20.15
C ARG A 517 44.89 -9.04 21.13
N VAL A 518 44.89 -7.83 21.68
CA VAL A 518 45.91 -7.39 22.66
C VAL A 518 45.85 -8.28 23.92
N ILE A 519 44.68 -8.70 24.36
CA ILE A 519 44.55 -9.59 25.51
C ILE A 519 45.05 -11.01 25.15
N SER A 520 44.75 -11.53 23.96
CA SER A 520 45.27 -12.85 23.54
C SER A 520 46.77 -12.87 23.38
N ASP A 521 47.38 -11.80 22.83
CA ASP A 521 48.83 -11.69 22.67
C ASP A 521 49.55 -11.58 24.03
N SER A 522 48.98 -10.87 25.01
CA SER A 522 49.53 -10.80 26.36
C SER A 522 49.47 -12.13 27.12
N PHE A 523 48.51 -13.02 26.82
CA PHE A 523 48.44 -14.37 27.38
C PHE A 523 49.38 -15.37 26.71
N THR A 524 49.77 -15.16 25.45
CA THR A 524 50.78 -15.97 24.74
C THR A 524 52.18 -15.63 25.19
N ASP A 525 52.50 -14.35 25.36
CA ASP A 525 53.81 -13.92 25.88
C ASP A 525 54.10 -14.39 27.33
N THR A 526 53.03 -14.54 28.13
CA THR A 526 53.18 -15.07 29.52
C THR A 526 53.35 -16.59 29.57
N LYS A 527 52.98 -17.33 28.54
CA LYS A 527 53.19 -18.78 28.42
C LYS A 527 54.53 -19.17 27.85
N GLU A 528 55.18 -18.27 27.08
CA GLU A 528 56.57 -18.47 26.59
C GLU A 528 57.64 -18.06 27.64
N ALA A 529 57.23 -17.35 28.70
CA ALA A 529 58.11 -16.90 29.78
C ALA A 529 58.10 -17.77 31.05
N LEU A 530 57.33 -18.86 31.04
CA LEU A 530 57.29 -19.92 32.09
C LEU A 530 57.76 -21.25 31.48
#